data_2027e0aea3202a8f9b16debef710f576
#
_entry.id   2027e0aea3202a8f9b16debef710f576
#
_cell.length_a   1.000
_cell.length_b   1.000
_cell.length_c   1.000
_cell.angle_alpha   90.00
_cell.angle_beta   90.00
_cell.angle_gamma   90.00
#
_symmetry.space_group_name_H-M   'P 1'
#
loop_
_entity.id
_entity.type
_entity.pdbx_description
1 polymer ?
#
loop_
_entity_poly.entity_id
_entity_poly.type
_entity_poly.pdbx_seq_one_letter_code
_entity_poly.pdbx_strand_id
1 'polypeptide(L)'
;MTHHDLLILGAVSKDIIITPENVEHSIGGAVVYSAVALKHLGANILAVTKLNPEDRQALEVFDRHGVPYRFLESPTTTSIRNTYHTADRDRRTCEAIGMVAPFTLDDVPDDVTAEVYYLGGLMKGE
;
A
#
# COMPACT_ATOMS: atom_id res chain seq x y z
N MET A 1 11.74 16.83 15.20
CA MET A 1 10.93 15.59 15.31
C MET A 1 9.47 15.95 15.24
N THR A 2 8.71 15.27 14.41
CA THR A 2 7.27 15.47 14.28
C THR A 2 6.52 14.34 14.97
N HIS A 3 5.32 14.65 15.46
CA HIS A 3 4.45 13.70 16.12
C HIS A 3 3.16 13.53 15.35
N HIS A 4 2.74 12.29 15.17
CA HIS A 4 1.53 11.91 14.44
C HIS A 4 0.60 11.10 15.33
N ASP A 5 -0.69 11.09 14.99
CA ASP A 5 -1.64 10.19 15.63
C ASP A 5 -1.33 8.73 15.26
N LEU A 6 -1.08 8.49 13.97
CA LEU A 6 -0.72 7.17 13.46
C LEU A 6 0.43 7.25 12.46
N LEU A 7 1.28 6.24 12.52
CA LEU A 7 2.23 5.93 11.47
C LEU A 7 1.80 4.59 10.87
N ILE A 8 1.59 4.58 9.56
CA ILE A 8 1.05 3.42 8.85
C ILE A 8 2.14 2.88 7.94
N LEU A 9 2.61 1.65 8.19
CA LEU A 9 3.58 0.97 7.34
C LEU A 9 2.90 -0.10 6.52
N GLY A 10 3.17 -0.14 5.25
CA GLY A 10 2.68 -1.19 4.37
C GLY A 10 3.03 -0.93 2.92
N ALA A 11 2.98 -1.97 2.11
CA ALA A 11 3.28 -1.88 0.70
C ALA A 11 2.10 -1.33 -0.08
N VAL A 12 2.36 -0.37 -0.95
CA VAL A 12 1.43 -0.04 -2.04
C VAL A 12 1.49 -1.17 -3.05
N SER A 13 0.34 -1.65 -3.49
CA SER A 13 0.23 -2.76 -4.42
C SER A 13 -0.22 -2.30 -5.80
N LYS A 14 0.45 -2.80 -6.83
CA LYS A 14 -0.02 -2.69 -8.21
C LYS A 14 -0.88 -3.92 -8.51
N ASP A 15 -2.17 -3.74 -8.56
CA ASP A 15 -3.10 -4.84 -8.74
C ASP A 15 -3.54 -4.98 -10.18
N ILE A 16 -3.66 -6.23 -10.63
CA ILE A 16 -4.23 -6.58 -11.92
C ILE A 16 -5.53 -7.31 -11.66
N ILE A 17 -6.61 -6.80 -12.22
CA ILE A 17 -7.94 -7.37 -12.06
C ILE A 17 -8.40 -7.90 -13.41
N ILE A 18 -8.55 -9.21 -13.51
CA ILE A 18 -8.96 -9.88 -14.73
C ILE A 18 -10.38 -10.39 -14.56
N THR A 19 -11.24 -10.00 -15.47
CA THR A 19 -12.62 -10.47 -15.56
C THR A 19 -12.86 -11.08 -16.93
N PRO A 20 -13.99 -11.77 -17.15
CA PRO A 20 -14.30 -12.32 -18.49
C PRO A 20 -14.32 -11.29 -19.61
N GLU A 21 -14.61 -10.01 -19.28
CA GLU A 21 -14.76 -8.96 -20.29
C GLU A 21 -13.55 -8.02 -20.35
N ASN A 22 -12.72 -7.98 -19.30
CA ASN A 22 -11.78 -6.87 -19.17
C ASN A 22 -10.55 -7.20 -18.35
N VAL A 23 -9.49 -6.41 -18.53
CA VAL A 23 -8.30 -6.39 -17.67
C VAL A 23 -8.13 -4.96 -17.18
N GLU A 24 -8.12 -4.79 -15.86
CA GLU A 24 -7.95 -3.49 -15.24
C GLU A 24 -6.70 -3.47 -14.36
N HIS A 25 -6.10 -2.29 -14.23
CA HIS A 25 -4.99 -2.04 -13.33
C HIS A 25 -5.47 -1.09 -12.23
N SER A 26 -5.11 -1.40 -11.01
CA SER A 26 -5.51 -0.63 -9.84
C SER A 26 -4.36 -0.51 -8.87
N ILE A 27 -4.40 0.52 -8.04
CA ILE A 27 -3.46 0.70 -6.93
C ILE A 27 -4.21 0.39 -5.65
N GLY A 28 -3.63 -0.47 -4.83
CA GLY A 28 -4.25 -0.91 -3.59
C GLY A 28 -3.24 -1.09 -2.47
N GLY A 29 -3.60 -1.95 -1.54
CA GLY A 29 -2.84 -2.20 -0.33
C GLY A 29 -3.49 -1.57 0.89
N ALA A 30 -3.34 -2.22 2.03
CA ALA A 30 -3.92 -1.75 3.28
C ALA A 30 -3.45 -0.33 3.63
N VAL A 31 -2.18 0.01 3.32
CA VAL A 31 -1.64 1.34 3.59
C VAL A 31 -2.41 2.42 2.82
N VAL A 32 -2.81 2.16 1.59
CA VAL A 32 -3.55 3.12 0.78
C VAL A 32 -4.95 3.35 1.37
N TYR A 33 -5.70 2.28 1.59
CA TYR A 33 -7.07 2.39 2.08
C TYR A 33 -7.13 2.97 3.49
N SER A 34 -6.26 2.52 4.38
CA SER A 34 -6.21 3.02 5.75
C SER A 34 -5.78 4.47 5.82
N ALA A 35 -4.74 4.84 5.09
CA ALA A 35 -4.23 6.21 5.11
C ALA A 35 -5.24 7.20 4.55
N VAL A 36 -5.86 6.87 3.43
CA VAL A 36 -6.87 7.74 2.82
C VAL A 36 -8.09 7.90 3.74
N ALA A 37 -8.59 6.79 4.28
CA ALA A 37 -9.74 6.82 5.18
C ALA A 37 -9.46 7.65 6.44
N LEU A 38 -8.32 7.43 7.09
CA LEU A 38 -7.95 8.13 8.30
C LEU A 38 -7.69 9.61 8.05
N LYS A 39 -7.11 9.95 6.90
CA LYS A 39 -6.91 11.34 6.52
C LYS A 39 -8.26 12.07 6.38
N HIS A 40 -9.23 11.44 5.75
CA HIS A 40 -10.57 12.02 5.60
C HIS A 40 -11.33 12.12 6.93
N LEU A 41 -10.97 11.30 7.92
CA LEU A 41 -11.52 11.38 9.27
C LEU A 41 -10.81 12.45 10.14
N GLY A 42 -9.82 13.14 9.60
CA GLY A 42 -9.13 14.22 10.30
C GLY A 42 -7.95 13.78 11.16
N ALA A 43 -7.53 12.53 11.08
CA ALA A 43 -6.35 12.05 11.81
C ALA A 43 -5.06 12.63 11.22
N ASN A 44 -4.09 12.92 12.09
CA ASN A 44 -2.75 13.31 11.69
C ASN A 44 -1.93 12.03 11.46
N ILE A 45 -1.69 11.68 10.21
CA ILE A 45 -1.06 10.43 9.84
C ILE A 45 0.19 10.65 8.99
N LEU A 46 1.08 9.66 9.01
CA LEU A 46 2.18 9.52 8.07
C LEU A 46 2.14 8.09 7.52
N ALA A 47 2.12 7.96 6.21
CA ALA A 47 2.24 6.68 5.55
C ALA A 47 3.70 6.40 5.19
N VAL A 48 4.18 5.20 5.46
CA VAL A 48 5.50 4.73 5.06
C VAL A 48 5.30 3.51 4.20
N THR A 49 5.73 3.59 2.96
CA THR A 49 5.56 2.51 1.99
C THR A 49 6.89 2.15 1.33
N LYS A 50 6.88 1.09 0.57
CA LYS A 50 8.06 0.58 -0.12
C LYS A 50 7.65 0.12 -1.51
N LEU A 51 8.44 0.49 -2.52
CA LEU A 51 8.20 0.09 -3.91
C LEU A 51 9.45 0.28 -4.76
N ASN A 52 9.42 -0.27 -5.96
CA ASN A 52 10.43 0.02 -6.96
C ASN A 52 10.26 1.48 -7.42
N PRO A 53 11.35 2.27 -7.49
CA PRO A 53 11.26 3.67 -7.91
C PRO A 53 10.63 3.90 -9.28
N GLU A 54 10.69 2.90 -10.17
CA GLU A 54 10.02 2.98 -11.48
C GLU A 54 8.50 3.03 -11.36
N ASP A 55 7.96 2.59 -10.23
CA ASP A 55 6.53 2.56 -9.95
C ASP A 55 6.06 3.72 -9.08
N ARG A 56 6.90 4.76 -8.90
CA ARG A 56 6.57 5.89 -8.02
C ARG A 56 5.28 6.61 -8.39
N GLN A 57 4.82 6.45 -9.61
CA GLN A 57 3.54 7.01 -10.06
C GLN A 57 2.35 6.47 -9.25
N ALA A 58 2.49 5.28 -8.67
CA ALA A 58 1.48 4.72 -7.77
C ALA A 58 1.25 5.56 -6.51
N LEU A 59 2.22 6.38 -6.13
CA LEU A 59 2.13 7.25 -4.95
C LEU A 59 1.23 8.46 -5.17
N GLU A 60 0.81 8.73 -6.40
CA GLU A 60 -0.10 9.80 -6.73
C GLU A 60 -1.41 9.73 -5.94
N VAL A 61 -1.85 8.53 -5.57
CA VAL A 61 -3.05 8.36 -4.74
C VAL A 61 -2.92 9.09 -3.40
N PHE A 62 -1.73 9.10 -2.82
CA PHE A 62 -1.50 9.84 -1.58
C PHE A 62 -1.53 11.35 -1.82
N ASP A 63 -0.89 11.83 -2.88
CA ASP A 63 -0.89 13.25 -3.23
C ASP A 63 -2.30 13.76 -3.48
N ARG A 64 -3.09 13.00 -4.20
CA ARG A 64 -4.47 13.36 -4.54
C ARG A 64 -5.37 13.50 -3.31
N HIS A 65 -5.10 12.71 -2.26
CA HIS A 65 -5.87 12.76 -1.02
C HIS A 65 -5.19 13.56 0.10
N GLY A 66 -4.06 14.22 -0.20
CA GLY A 66 -3.34 15.02 0.78
C GLY A 66 -2.71 14.20 1.90
N VAL A 67 -2.41 12.93 1.66
CA VAL A 67 -1.77 12.05 2.63
C VAL A 67 -0.28 12.29 2.63
N PRO A 68 0.34 12.71 3.75
CA PRO A 68 1.79 12.76 3.83
C PRO A 68 2.36 11.36 3.83
N TYR A 69 3.43 11.16 3.06
CA TYR A 69 4.04 9.84 2.94
C TYR A 69 5.55 9.93 2.78
N ARG A 70 6.20 8.82 3.08
CA ARG A 70 7.59 8.55 2.70
C ARG A 70 7.64 7.21 2.02
N PHE A 71 8.49 7.06 1.00
CA PHE A 71 8.69 5.77 0.39
C PHE A 71 10.16 5.35 0.46
N LEU A 72 10.34 4.04 0.58
CA LEU A 72 11.63 3.37 0.59
C LEU A 72 11.77 2.59 -0.71
N GLU A 73 12.98 2.46 -1.19
CA GLU A 73 13.23 1.74 -2.44
C GLU A 73 13.27 0.24 -2.22
N SER A 74 12.71 -0.48 -3.17
CA SER A 74 12.74 -1.95 -3.23
C SER A 74 12.98 -2.38 -4.68
N PRO A 75 13.70 -3.48 -4.90
CA PRO A 75 13.88 -4.00 -6.26
C PRO A 75 12.57 -4.40 -6.93
N THR A 76 11.57 -4.77 -6.15
CA THR A 76 10.26 -5.23 -6.64
C THR A 76 9.16 -4.49 -5.92
N THR A 77 8.11 -4.14 -6.64
CA THR A 77 6.87 -3.60 -6.08
C THR A 77 5.90 -4.74 -5.81
N THR A 78 5.20 -4.70 -4.68
CA THR A 78 4.11 -5.64 -4.40
C THR A 78 3.06 -5.56 -5.50
N SER A 79 2.64 -6.71 -6.00
CA SER A 79 1.65 -6.82 -7.07
C SER A 79 0.82 -8.09 -6.89
N ILE A 80 -0.48 -7.94 -7.01
CA ILE A 80 -1.45 -9.03 -6.87
C ILE A 80 -2.29 -9.09 -8.13
N ARG A 81 -2.49 -10.31 -8.65
CA ARG A 81 -3.39 -10.56 -9.76
C ARG A 81 -4.62 -11.28 -9.24
N ASN A 82 -5.77 -10.64 -9.40
CA ASN A 82 -7.07 -11.22 -9.06
C ASN A 82 -7.79 -11.58 -10.36
N THR A 83 -8.07 -12.86 -10.54
CA THR A 83 -8.77 -13.37 -11.72
C THR A 83 -10.16 -13.84 -11.33
N TYR A 84 -11.16 -13.21 -11.92
CA TYR A 84 -12.56 -13.61 -11.82
C TYR A 84 -12.92 -14.36 -13.08
N HIS A 85 -13.13 -15.66 -12.96
CA HIS A 85 -13.35 -16.56 -14.11
C HIS A 85 -14.76 -16.46 -14.69
N THR A 86 -15.71 -15.95 -13.88
CA THR A 86 -17.12 -15.79 -14.24
C THR A 86 -17.62 -14.43 -13.75
N ALA A 87 -18.89 -14.16 -13.96
CA ALA A 87 -19.54 -12.96 -13.44
C ALA A 87 -19.70 -12.98 -11.90
N ASP A 88 -19.49 -14.11 -11.25
CA ASP A 88 -19.56 -14.25 -9.80
C ASP A 88 -18.34 -13.59 -9.16
N ARG A 89 -18.56 -12.46 -8.50
CA ARG A 89 -17.50 -11.67 -7.87
C ARG A 89 -17.06 -12.22 -6.51
N ASP A 90 -17.74 -13.22 -5.99
CA ASP A 90 -17.34 -13.88 -4.74
C ASP A 90 -16.29 -14.97 -4.98
N ARG A 91 -16.04 -15.30 -6.24
CA ARG A 91 -15.06 -16.34 -6.64
C ARG A 91 -13.96 -15.75 -7.47
N ARG A 92 -12.75 -15.87 -6.97
CA ARG A 92 -11.55 -15.38 -7.67
C ARG A 92 -10.34 -16.26 -7.37
N THR A 93 -9.40 -16.24 -8.28
CA THR A 93 -8.03 -16.71 -8.03
C THR A 93 -7.17 -15.51 -7.71
N CYS A 94 -6.52 -15.54 -6.57
CA CYS A 94 -5.63 -14.47 -6.11
C CYS A 94 -4.19 -14.96 -6.17
N GLU A 95 -3.33 -14.25 -6.91
CA GLU A 95 -1.94 -14.62 -7.10
C GLU A 95 -1.03 -13.47 -6.72
N ALA A 96 -0.03 -13.75 -5.89
CA ALA A 96 1.06 -12.81 -5.62
C ALA A 96 2.05 -12.89 -6.78
N ILE A 97 2.21 -11.81 -7.55
CA ILE A 97 3.14 -11.76 -8.69
C ILE A 97 4.35 -10.88 -8.43
N GLY A 98 4.39 -10.20 -7.32
CA GLY A 98 5.53 -9.44 -6.85
C GLY A 98 5.38 -9.13 -5.37
N MET A 99 6.51 -9.01 -4.68
CA MET A 99 6.54 -8.65 -3.26
C MET A 99 7.72 -7.72 -3.01
N VAL A 100 7.50 -6.66 -2.27
CA VAL A 100 8.58 -5.76 -1.83
C VAL A 100 9.55 -6.50 -0.91
N ALA A 101 10.76 -5.94 -0.79
CA ALA A 101 11.68 -6.38 0.25
C ALA A 101 11.00 -6.24 1.62
N PRO A 102 11.20 -7.19 2.54
CA PRO A 102 10.54 -7.17 3.85
C PRO A 102 10.77 -5.85 4.60
N PHE A 103 9.76 -5.39 5.31
CA PHE A 103 9.90 -4.26 6.21
C PHE A 103 10.71 -4.68 7.43
N THR A 104 11.59 -3.80 7.88
CA THR A 104 12.41 -4.00 9.08
C THR A 104 12.24 -2.82 10.01
N LEU A 105 12.77 -2.92 11.22
CA LEU A 105 12.75 -1.82 12.17
C LEU A 105 13.49 -0.59 11.64
N ASP A 106 14.48 -0.77 10.79
CA ASP A 106 15.22 0.34 10.18
C ASP A 106 14.36 1.15 9.22
N ASP A 107 13.27 0.59 8.74
CA ASP A 107 12.33 1.27 7.84
C ASP A 107 11.42 2.25 8.60
N VAL A 108 11.35 2.15 9.91
CA VAL A 108 10.60 3.08 10.75
C VAL A 108 11.40 4.38 10.89
N PRO A 109 10.85 5.54 10.47
CA PRO A 109 11.60 6.80 10.54
C PRO A 109 11.98 7.18 11.96
N ASP A 110 13.24 7.62 12.15
CA ASP A 110 13.76 8.04 13.47
C ASP A 110 13.31 9.43 13.88
N ASP A 111 12.92 10.25 12.91
CA ASP A 111 12.60 11.67 13.12
C ASP A 111 11.10 11.92 13.36
N VAL A 112 10.31 10.85 13.48
CA VAL A 112 8.88 10.94 13.76
C VAL A 112 8.50 10.03 14.91
N THR A 113 7.45 10.43 15.62
CA THR A 113 6.81 9.60 16.65
C THR A 113 5.31 9.51 16.37
N ALA A 114 4.66 8.49 16.89
CA ALA A 114 3.22 8.32 16.72
C ALA A 114 2.62 7.69 17.98
N GLU A 115 1.34 7.98 18.22
CA GLU A 115 0.58 7.32 19.28
C GLU A 115 0.32 5.85 18.93
N VAL A 116 0.08 5.56 17.65
CA VAL A 116 -0.22 4.22 17.15
C VAL A 116 0.66 3.92 15.95
N TYR A 117 1.24 2.73 15.92
CA TYR A 117 1.96 2.18 14.78
C TYR A 117 1.10 1.08 14.18
N TYR A 118 0.64 1.30 12.95
CA TYR A 118 -0.20 0.35 12.23
C TYR A 118 0.64 -0.37 11.17
N LEU A 119 0.68 -1.69 11.26
CA LEU A 119 1.44 -2.52 10.32
C LEU A 119 0.44 -3.19 9.37
N GLY A 120 0.34 -2.66 8.16
CA GLY A 120 -0.61 -3.11 7.15
C GLY A 120 0.02 -4.01 6.10
N GLY A 121 0.33 -5.24 6.48
CA GLY A 121 0.86 -6.24 5.55
C GLY A 121 -0.22 -6.80 4.64
N LEU A 122 0.19 -7.17 3.42
CA LEU A 122 -0.66 -7.84 2.43
C LEU A 122 -0.31 -9.31 2.29
N MET A 123 0.96 -9.63 2.41
CA MET A 123 1.48 -10.97 2.15
C MET A 123 2.42 -11.41 3.27
N LYS A 124 2.46 -12.70 3.47
CA LYS A 124 3.44 -13.28 4.38
C LYS A 124 4.86 -12.97 3.89
N GLY A 125 5.68 -12.42 4.76
CA GLY A 125 7.09 -12.10 4.46
C GLY A 125 7.37 -10.64 4.10
N GLU A 126 6.34 -9.78 4.11
CA GLU A 126 6.54 -8.34 3.97
C GLU A 126 7.16 -7.69 5.19
#